data_ee187d56333c6f8c1474c9f42088cced
#
_entry.id   ee187d56333c6f8c1474c9f42088cced
#
_cell.length_a   1.000
_cell.length_b   1.000
_cell.length_c   1.000
_cell.angle_alpha   90.00
_cell.angle_beta   90.00
_cell.angle_gamma   90.00
#
_symmetry.space_group_name_H-M   'P 1'
#
loop_
_entity.id
_entity.type
_entity.pdbx_description
1 polymer ?
#
loop_
_entity_poly.entity_id
_entity_poly.type
_entity_poly.pdbx_seq_one_letter_code
_entity_poly.pdbx_strand_id
1 'polypeptide(L)'
;MNDPNSNSQEVKRLTYKICHLNNARDTHLYAVNNYLGRPIGVPDESMMRFPVWSSWAQYKANINESTILDFAQKIHDYEFEVSQIEIDDNWEVCYGDADFDTGAGKFPDPKGMINKLKDEFGYRVTLWIHPFVNVECSSWNSAALPPKSYFVRDKKGKSGIGNLPGLTWWWQSTLASYVDFTNYQVSI
;
A
#
# COMPACT_ATOMS: atom_id res chain seq x y z
N MET A 1 -17.08 7.66 22.57
CA MET A 1 -17.85 6.53 23.10
C MET A 1 -19.27 6.65 22.57
N ASN A 2 -19.66 5.79 21.62
CA ASN A 2 -21.02 5.81 21.10
C ASN A 2 -21.91 4.98 22.04
N ASP A 3 -23.01 5.56 22.47
CA ASP A 3 -24.02 4.92 23.31
C ASP A 3 -24.57 3.67 22.58
N PRO A 4 -24.43 2.45 23.15
CA PRO A 4 -24.92 1.23 22.52
C PRO A 4 -26.46 1.14 22.42
N ASN A 5 -27.19 2.10 23.02
CA ASN A 5 -28.65 2.12 23.04
C ASN A 5 -29.25 3.19 22.09
N SER A 6 -28.45 3.91 21.31
CA SER A 6 -29.02 4.83 20.34
C SER A 6 -29.60 4.05 19.15
N ASN A 7 -30.92 3.98 19.11
CA ASN A 7 -31.71 3.42 18.00
C ASN A 7 -31.77 4.36 16.77
N SER A 8 -30.81 5.29 16.65
CA SER A 8 -30.66 6.14 15.49
C SER A 8 -30.07 5.29 14.36
N GLN A 9 -30.85 5.03 13.33
CA GLN A 9 -30.32 4.58 12.04
C GLN A 9 -29.29 5.63 11.59
N GLU A 10 -28.02 5.30 11.73
CA GLU A 10 -26.93 6.14 11.24
C GLU A 10 -27.03 6.17 9.70
N VAL A 11 -27.56 7.27 9.18
CA VAL A 11 -27.68 7.48 7.74
C VAL A 11 -26.27 7.61 7.19
N LYS A 12 -25.82 6.59 6.49
CA LYS A 12 -24.55 6.63 5.75
C LYS A 12 -24.64 7.72 4.68
N ARG A 13 -23.86 8.77 4.81
CA ARG A 13 -23.83 9.88 3.85
C ARG A 13 -22.51 9.90 3.11
N LEU A 14 -22.58 9.92 1.78
CA LEU A 14 -21.47 10.30 0.93
C LEU A 14 -21.60 11.79 0.60
N THR A 15 -20.56 12.55 0.90
CA THR A 15 -20.50 13.99 0.54
C THR A 15 -19.39 14.16 -0.50
N TYR A 16 -19.70 14.84 -1.57
CA TYR A 16 -18.73 15.21 -2.61
C TYR A 16 -18.90 16.68 -2.99
N LYS A 17 -17.86 17.23 -3.59
CA LYS A 17 -17.85 18.61 -4.09
C LYS A 17 -17.61 18.57 -5.60
N ILE A 18 -18.40 19.36 -6.33
CA ILE A 18 -18.20 19.62 -7.75
C ILE A 18 -17.73 21.05 -7.88
N CYS A 19 -16.58 21.24 -8.52
CA CYS A 19 -16.01 22.56 -8.77
C CYS A 19 -16.14 22.87 -10.26
N HIS A 20 -16.61 24.09 -10.59
CA HIS A 20 -16.68 24.59 -11.96
C HIS A 20 -16.30 26.07 -11.97
N LEU A 21 -15.27 26.42 -12.74
CA LEU A 21 -14.81 27.80 -12.99
C LEU A 21 -14.58 28.01 -14.49
N ASN A 22 -14.00 29.13 -14.87
CA ASN A 22 -13.89 29.54 -16.26
C ASN A 22 -13.04 28.62 -17.15
N ASN A 23 -12.10 27.91 -16.55
CA ASN A 23 -11.23 26.95 -17.25
C ASN A 23 -10.75 25.84 -16.34
N ALA A 24 -10.17 24.79 -16.92
CA ALA A 24 -9.72 23.60 -16.20
C ALA A 24 -8.63 23.90 -15.15
N ARG A 25 -7.68 24.79 -15.47
CA ARG A 25 -6.61 25.18 -14.55
C ARG A 25 -7.14 25.85 -13.30
N ASP A 26 -7.99 26.84 -13.47
CA ASP A 26 -8.56 27.58 -12.33
C ASP A 26 -9.45 26.68 -11.48
N THR A 27 -10.23 25.82 -12.12
CA THR A 27 -11.06 24.83 -11.43
C THR A 27 -10.19 23.86 -10.61
N HIS A 28 -9.10 23.34 -11.18
CA HIS A 28 -8.19 22.46 -10.48
C HIS A 28 -7.51 23.15 -9.28
N LEU A 29 -6.94 24.33 -9.50
CA LEU A 29 -6.30 25.09 -8.43
C LEU A 29 -7.27 25.45 -7.31
N TYR A 30 -8.50 25.80 -7.65
CA TYR A 30 -9.54 26.04 -6.66
C TYR A 30 -9.84 24.80 -5.81
N ALA A 31 -10.00 23.65 -6.46
CA ALA A 31 -10.26 22.39 -5.77
C ALA A 31 -9.10 22.00 -4.83
N VAL A 32 -7.85 22.09 -5.31
CA VAL A 32 -6.65 21.80 -4.50
C VAL A 32 -6.55 22.74 -3.30
N ASN A 33 -6.72 24.03 -3.50
CA ASN A 33 -6.56 25.02 -2.43
C ASN A 33 -7.66 24.96 -1.35
N ASN A 34 -8.86 24.51 -1.72
CA ASN A 34 -10.01 24.57 -0.81
C ASN A 34 -10.44 23.22 -0.24
N TYR A 35 -10.14 22.09 -0.91
CA TYR A 35 -10.72 20.80 -0.55
C TYR A 35 -9.73 19.63 -0.50
N LEU A 36 -8.58 19.70 -1.19
CA LEU A 36 -7.67 18.56 -1.30
C LEU A 36 -6.42 18.65 -0.40
N GLY A 37 -6.40 19.64 0.50
CA GLY A 37 -5.27 19.82 1.40
C GLY A 37 -4.01 20.22 0.63
N ARG A 38 -3.72 21.50 0.58
CA ARG A 38 -2.53 22.01 -0.12
C ARG A 38 -1.26 21.46 0.52
N PRO A 39 -0.41 20.71 -0.21
CA PRO A 39 0.86 20.24 0.34
C PRO A 39 1.78 21.43 0.68
N ILE A 40 2.55 21.31 1.74
CA ILE A 40 3.50 22.34 2.21
C ILE A 40 4.74 22.37 1.32
N GLY A 41 5.06 21.26 0.65
CA GLY A 41 6.22 21.11 -0.22
C GLY A 41 5.89 20.37 -1.51
N VAL A 42 6.88 20.26 -2.35
CA VAL A 42 6.84 19.47 -3.59
C VAL A 42 7.66 18.19 -3.41
N PRO A 43 7.33 17.11 -4.11
CA PRO A 43 8.18 15.91 -4.14
C PRO A 43 9.58 16.23 -4.66
N ASP A 44 10.51 15.31 -4.45
CA ASP A 44 11.82 15.32 -5.08
C ASP A 44 11.68 15.52 -6.60
N GLU A 45 12.49 16.42 -7.14
CA GLU A 45 12.43 16.80 -8.55
C GLU A 45 12.59 15.60 -9.49
N SER A 46 13.42 14.62 -9.13
CA SER A 46 13.61 13.40 -9.92
C SER A 46 12.32 12.60 -10.07
N MET A 47 11.46 12.59 -9.05
CA MET A 47 10.15 11.92 -9.11
C MET A 47 9.16 12.59 -10.08
N MET A 48 9.37 13.86 -10.36
CA MET A 48 8.52 14.61 -11.30
C MET A 48 9.06 14.58 -12.73
N ARG A 49 10.39 14.45 -12.88
CA ARG A 49 11.06 14.51 -14.19
C ARG A 49 11.21 13.15 -14.84
N PHE A 50 11.49 12.11 -14.06
CA PHE A 50 11.89 10.81 -14.56
C PHE A 50 10.84 9.75 -14.27
N PRO A 51 10.72 8.72 -15.12
CA PRO A 51 9.74 7.67 -14.94
C PRO A 51 10.05 6.79 -13.73
N VAL A 52 8.97 6.21 -13.16
CA VAL A 52 9.05 5.08 -12.24
C VAL A 52 9.14 3.81 -13.08
N TRP A 53 10.11 2.97 -12.78
CA TRP A 53 10.25 1.65 -13.40
C TRP A 53 9.68 0.58 -12.47
N SER A 54 8.44 0.18 -12.72
CA SER A 54 7.75 -0.86 -11.94
C SER A 54 8.00 -2.24 -12.54
N SER A 55 8.32 -3.20 -11.68
CA SER A 55 8.47 -4.60 -12.08
C SER A 55 7.16 -5.21 -12.60
N TRP A 56 6.02 -4.66 -12.18
CA TRP A 56 4.70 -5.15 -12.57
C TRP A 56 4.45 -5.13 -14.08
N ALA A 57 4.92 -4.08 -14.75
CA ALA A 57 4.67 -3.91 -16.18
C ALA A 57 5.16 -5.11 -17.01
N GLN A 58 6.31 -5.67 -16.64
CA GLN A 58 6.95 -6.78 -17.37
C GLN A 58 6.75 -8.14 -16.72
N TYR A 59 6.86 -8.23 -15.41
CA TYR A 59 6.98 -9.52 -14.72
C TYR A 59 5.70 -9.92 -13.97
N LYS A 60 4.79 -8.97 -13.72
CA LYS A 60 3.64 -9.21 -12.84
C LYS A 60 4.10 -9.76 -11.49
N ALA A 61 3.45 -10.79 -10.98
CA ALA A 61 3.82 -11.45 -9.73
C ALA A 61 5.03 -12.44 -9.87
N ASN A 62 5.63 -12.56 -11.06
CA ASN A 62 6.73 -13.48 -11.30
C ASN A 62 8.09 -12.79 -11.11
N ILE A 63 8.35 -12.37 -9.88
CA ILE A 63 9.56 -11.66 -9.48
C ILE A 63 10.35 -12.44 -8.42
N ASN A 64 11.66 -12.22 -8.45
CA ASN A 64 12.62 -12.64 -7.45
C ASN A 64 13.83 -11.70 -7.47
N GLU A 65 14.77 -11.89 -6.56
CA GLU A 65 15.97 -11.07 -6.44
C GLU A 65 16.75 -10.92 -7.76
N SER A 66 17.01 -12.05 -8.45
CA SER A 66 17.75 -12.01 -9.72
C SER A 66 16.98 -11.25 -10.80
N THR A 67 15.67 -11.43 -10.88
CA THR A 67 14.81 -10.72 -11.83
C THR A 67 14.87 -9.21 -11.64
N ILE A 68 14.83 -8.75 -10.38
CA ILE A 68 14.90 -7.32 -10.06
C ILE A 68 16.30 -6.76 -10.40
N LEU A 69 17.36 -7.48 -10.06
CA LEU A 69 18.73 -7.05 -10.40
C LEU A 69 18.97 -7.02 -11.91
N ASP A 70 18.50 -8.01 -12.65
CA ASP A 70 18.60 -8.04 -14.13
C ASP A 70 17.80 -6.89 -14.77
N PHE A 71 16.64 -6.56 -14.19
CA PHE A 71 15.83 -5.46 -14.65
C PHE A 71 16.57 -4.12 -14.45
N ALA A 72 17.12 -3.91 -13.26
CA ALA A 72 17.91 -2.72 -12.94
C ALA A 72 19.15 -2.59 -13.84
N GLN A 73 19.86 -3.70 -14.05
CA GLN A 73 21.05 -3.73 -14.93
C GLN A 73 20.70 -3.31 -16.36
N LYS A 74 19.61 -3.83 -16.92
CA LYS A 74 19.18 -3.44 -18.28
C LYS A 74 18.82 -1.96 -18.38
N ILE A 75 18.11 -1.43 -17.39
CA ILE A 75 17.77 0.00 -17.33
C ILE A 75 19.07 0.84 -17.32
N HIS A 76 20.06 0.42 -16.54
CA HIS A 76 21.36 1.07 -16.44
C HIS A 76 22.15 0.98 -17.77
N ASP A 77 22.25 -0.22 -18.35
CA ASP A 77 23.03 -0.45 -19.57
C ASP A 77 22.49 0.29 -20.80
N TYR A 78 21.17 0.49 -20.83
CA TYR A 78 20.52 1.28 -21.88
C TYR A 78 20.41 2.79 -21.56
N GLU A 79 21.01 3.22 -20.44
CA GLU A 79 21.05 4.63 -20.03
C GLU A 79 19.66 5.28 -19.91
N PHE A 80 18.66 4.51 -19.46
CA PHE A 80 17.32 5.08 -19.24
C PHE A 80 17.28 5.95 -17.99
N GLU A 81 16.57 7.06 -18.09
CA GLU A 81 16.27 7.91 -16.94
C GLU A 81 15.36 7.19 -15.93
N VAL A 82 15.65 7.35 -14.65
CA VAL A 82 14.96 6.67 -13.55
C VAL A 82 14.73 7.60 -12.38
N SER A 83 13.50 7.71 -11.92
CA SER A 83 13.22 8.33 -10.62
C SER A 83 13.35 7.30 -9.49
N GLN A 84 12.86 6.11 -9.71
CA GLN A 84 12.88 4.99 -8.77
C GLN A 84 12.57 3.66 -9.46
N ILE A 85 13.03 2.57 -8.85
CA ILE A 85 12.57 1.21 -9.16
C ILE A 85 11.52 0.84 -8.11
N GLU A 86 10.37 0.41 -8.57
CA GLU A 86 9.31 -0.16 -7.76
C GLU A 86 9.33 -1.68 -7.86
N ILE A 87 9.52 -2.33 -6.72
CA ILE A 87 9.34 -3.78 -6.58
C ILE A 87 7.86 -4.00 -6.27
N ASP A 88 7.15 -4.54 -7.24
CA ASP A 88 5.70 -4.72 -7.19
C ASP A 88 5.34 -6.07 -6.54
N ASP A 89 4.14 -6.53 -6.75
CA ASP A 89 3.51 -7.69 -6.14
C ASP A 89 4.39 -8.95 -6.10
N ASN A 90 4.16 -9.74 -5.06
CA ASN A 90 4.76 -11.03 -4.73
C ASN A 90 6.20 -10.95 -4.17
N TRP A 91 6.56 -9.84 -3.52
CA TRP A 91 7.80 -9.74 -2.75
C TRP A 91 7.65 -10.23 -1.29
N GLU A 92 6.42 -10.21 -0.75
CA GLU A 92 6.13 -10.58 0.63
C GLU A 92 6.06 -12.11 0.82
N VAL A 93 6.48 -12.57 1.98
CA VAL A 93 6.30 -13.97 2.42
C VAL A 93 4.83 -14.33 2.57
N CYS A 94 4.03 -13.37 3.01
CA CYS A 94 2.57 -13.47 3.13
C CYS A 94 1.98 -12.07 3.02
N TYR A 95 0.89 -11.90 2.28
CA TYR A 95 0.30 -10.58 2.04
C TYR A 95 -0.17 -9.90 3.32
N GLY A 96 0.61 -8.94 3.78
CA GLY A 96 0.38 -8.14 4.99
C GLY A 96 1.39 -8.37 6.11
N ASP A 97 2.35 -9.27 5.95
CA ASP A 97 3.45 -9.42 6.91
C ASP A 97 4.54 -8.34 6.71
N ALA A 98 4.60 -7.71 5.54
CA ALA A 98 5.57 -6.69 5.16
C ALA A 98 7.04 -7.14 5.31
N ASP A 99 7.28 -8.44 5.21
CA ASP A 99 8.59 -9.09 5.23
C ASP A 99 8.88 -9.73 3.88
N PHE A 100 10.13 -9.61 3.41
CA PHE A 100 10.55 -10.27 2.18
C PHE A 100 10.46 -11.80 2.28
N ASP A 101 9.95 -12.44 1.23
CA ASP A 101 10.05 -13.89 1.08
C ASP A 101 11.51 -14.28 0.81
N THR A 102 12.23 -14.66 1.86
CA THR A 102 13.64 -15.10 1.77
C THR A 102 13.79 -16.55 1.39
N GLY A 103 12.72 -17.23 1.01
CA GLY A 103 12.72 -18.61 0.55
C GLY A 103 13.57 -18.84 -0.71
N ALA A 104 13.90 -20.12 -0.96
CA ALA A 104 14.70 -20.49 -2.12
C ALA A 104 14.06 -20.04 -3.43
N GLY A 105 14.82 -19.31 -4.24
CA GLY A 105 14.34 -18.79 -5.54
C GLY A 105 13.50 -17.52 -5.46
N LYS A 106 13.41 -16.90 -4.28
CA LYS A 106 12.74 -15.61 -4.06
C LYS A 106 13.76 -14.49 -3.80
N PHE A 107 13.81 -13.96 -2.60
CA PHE A 107 14.70 -12.85 -2.23
C PHE A 107 15.62 -13.28 -1.07
N PRO A 108 16.65 -14.11 -1.33
CA PRO A 108 17.49 -14.66 -0.27
C PRO A 108 18.32 -13.61 0.46
N ASP A 109 18.69 -12.50 -0.20
CA ASP A 109 19.40 -11.36 0.42
C ASP A 109 18.77 -10.01 0.03
N PRO A 110 17.57 -9.69 0.50
CA PRO A 110 16.89 -8.46 0.11
C PRO A 110 17.67 -7.21 0.52
N LYS A 111 18.43 -7.27 1.61
CA LYS A 111 19.28 -6.14 2.04
C LYS A 111 20.44 -5.91 1.06
N GLY A 112 21.12 -6.96 0.65
CA GLY A 112 22.19 -6.89 -0.36
C GLY A 112 21.66 -6.38 -1.69
N MET A 113 20.51 -6.91 -2.14
CA MET A 113 19.83 -6.44 -3.35
C MET A 113 19.52 -4.95 -3.28
N ILE A 114 18.90 -4.47 -2.21
CA ILE A 114 18.53 -3.04 -2.06
C ILE A 114 19.79 -2.17 -2.00
N ASN A 115 20.84 -2.59 -1.29
CA ASN A 115 22.10 -1.86 -1.26
C ASN A 115 22.72 -1.75 -2.66
N LYS A 116 22.72 -2.84 -3.42
CA LYS A 116 23.21 -2.83 -4.80
C LYS A 116 22.43 -1.87 -5.68
N LEU A 117 21.10 -1.88 -5.60
CA LEU A 117 20.26 -0.94 -6.35
C LEU A 117 20.54 0.52 -6.00
N LYS A 118 20.83 0.81 -4.74
CA LYS A 118 21.12 2.17 -4.27
C LYS A 118 22.56 2.60 -4.51
N ASP A 119 23.52 1.78 -4.18
CA ASP A 119 24.93 2.16 -4.10
C ASP A 119 25.65 1.99 -5.46
N GLU A 120 25.29 0.97 -6.26
CA GLU A 120 25.89 0.73 -7.57
C GLU A 120 25.13 1.45 -8.70
N PHE A 121 23.79 1.39 -8.69
CA PHE A 121 22.99 2.01 -9.76
C PHE A 121 22.47 3.41 -9.41
N GLY A 122 22.52 3.81 -8.13
CA GLY A 122 22.01 5.12 -7.68
C GLY A 122 20.47 5.20 -7.65
N TYR A 123 19.76 4.07 -7.67
CA TYR A 123 18.32 4.05 -7.77
C TYR A 123 17.64 4.11 -6.40
N ARG A 124 16.61 4.94 -6.27
CA ARG A 124 15.65 4.84 -5.19
C ARG A 124 14.84 3.58 -5.36
N VAL A 125 14.59 2.86 -4.26
CA VAL A 125 13.78 1.65 -4.24
C VAL A 125 12.50 1.90 -3.49
N THR A 126 11.38 1.52 -4.07
CA THR A 126 10.06 1.53 -3.44
C THR A 126 9.43 0.14 -3.53
N LEU A 127 8.56 -0.16 -2.57
CA LEU A 127 7.84 -1.43 -2.52
C LEU A 127 6.35 -1.19 -2.74
N TRP A 128 5.69 -2.07 -3.47
CA TRP A 128 4.24 -2.12 -3.52
C TRP A 128 3.72 -2.58 -2.16
N ILE A 129 2.73 -1.89 -1.63
CA ILE A 129 2.04 -2.22 -0.39
C ILE A 129 0.54 -2.16 -0.59
N HIS A 130 -0.20 -2.83 0.29
CA HIS A 130 -1.66 -2.90 0.25
C HIS A 130 -2.27 -2.86 1.65
N PRO A 131 -3.55 -2.49 1.80
CA PRO A 131 -4.18 -2.31 3.10
C PRO A 131 -4.80 -3.61 3.67
N PHE A 132 -4.50 -4.76 3.12
CA PHE A 132 -5.08 -6.04 3.52
C PHE A 132 -4.04 -6.91 4.21
N VAL A 133 -4.49 -7.74 5.14
CA VAL A 133 -3.67 -8.77 5.79
C VAL A 133 -4.42 -10.09 5.69
N ASN A 134 -3.81 -11.07 5.03
CA ASN A 134 -4.40 -12.39 4.90
C ASN A 134 -4.51 -13.10 6.23
N VAL A 135 -5.57 -13.87 6.42
CA VAL A 135 -5.87 -14.53 7.71
C VAL A 135 -4.83 -15.57 8.11
N GLU A 136 -4.10 -16.12 7.15
CA GLU A 136 -3.01 -17.08 7.38
C GLU A 136 -1.69 -16.43 7.78
N CYS A 137 -1.55 -15.09 7.63
CA CYS A 137 -0.31 -14.39 7.94
C CYS A 137 -0.05 -14.26 9.45
N SER A 138 1.23 -14.18 9.83
CA SER A 138 1.63 -14.05 11.24
C SER A 138 1.18 -12.71 11.82
N SER A 139 1.23 -11.66 11.04
CA SER A 139 0.74 -10.32 11.39
C SER A 139 -0.76 -10.31 11.69
N TRP A 140 -1.59 -11.10 10.97
CA TRP A 140 -3.01 -11.20 11.27
C TRP A 140 -3.25 -11.79 12.67
N ASN A 141 -2.58 -12.87 13.01
CA ASN A 141 -2.68 -13.52 14.31
C ASN A 141 -2.28 -12.59 15.46
N SER A 142 -1.26 -11.77 15.25
CA SER A 142 -0.77 -10.82 16.26
C SER A 142 -1.63 -9.57 16.42
N ALA A 143 -2.37 -9.17 15.38
CA ALA A 143 -3.09 -7.91 15.30
C ALA A 143 -4.63 -8.05 15.40
N ALA A 144 -5.17 -9.28 15.25
CA ALA A 144 -6.60 -9.52 15.17
C ALA A 144 -7.32 -9.40 16.51
N LEU A 145 -6.66 -9.81 17.60
CA LEU A 145 -7.27 -9.94 18.91
C LEU A 145 -6.83 -8.84 19.89
N PRO A 146 -7.68 -8.50 20.90
CA PRO A 146 -7.32 -7.55 21.94
C PRO A 146 -6.02 -7.95 22.68
N PRO A 147 -5.23 -6.96 23.14
CA PRO A 147 -5.51 -5.52 23.15
C PRO A 147 -5.22 -4.79 21.84
N LYS A 148 -4.59 -5.45 20.88
CA LYS A 148 -4.23 -4.87 19.58
C LYS A 148 -5.36 -5.14 18.57
N SER A 149 -6.14 -4.23 18.19
CA SER A 149 -7.16 -4.43 17.17
C SER A 149 -6.99 -3.43 16.06
N TYR A 150 -6.12 -3.79 15.12
CA TYR A 150 -5.71 -2.91 14.03
C TYR A 150 -6.56 -3.05 12.77
N PHE A 151 -7.60 -3.89 12.80
CA PHE A 151 -8.45 -4.13 11.65
C PHE A 151 -9.81 -3.44 11.76
N VAL A 152 -10.37 -3.05 10.62
CA VAL A 152 -11.77 -2.66 10.51
C VAL A 152 -12.65 -3.80 11.02
N ARG A 153 -13.62 -3.46 11.86
CA ARG A 153 -14.44 -4.46 12.56
C ARG A 153 -15.86 -4.52 12.02
N ASP A 154 -16.45 -5.70 12.05
CA ASP A 154 -17.87 -5.84 11.80
C ASP A 154 -18.64 -5.33 13.03
N LYS A 155 -19.47 -4.30 12.83
CA LYS A 155 -20.23 -3.62 13.89
C LYS A 155 -21.28 -4.52 14.57
N LYS A 156 -21.72 -5.58 13.89
CA LYS A 156 -22.67 -6.59 14.39
C LYS A 156 -22.38 -7.90 13.66
N GLY A 157 -21.38 -8.63 14.13
CA GLY A 157 -21.12 -9.92 13.54
C GLY A 157 -22.39 -10.75 13.49
N LYS A 158 -22.74 -11.28 12.33
CA LYS A 158 -23.85 -12.23 12.14
C LYS A 158 -23.70 -13.46 13.05
N SER A 159 -22.54 -13.62 13.67
CA SER A 159 -22.20 -14.69 14.61
C SER A 159 -22.53 -14.41 16.07
N GLY A 160 -23.05 -13.22 16.41
CA GLY A 160 -23.32 -12.84 17.82
C GLY A 160 -22.08 -12.61 18.69
N ILE A 161 -20.89 -12.84 18.16
CA ILE A 161 -19.61 -12.55 18.80
C ILE A 161 -19.16 -11.18 18.31
N GLY A 162 -19.56 -10.13 19.00
CA GLY A 162 -19.22 -8.76 18.65
C GLY A 162 -17.71 -8.53 18.66
N ASN A 163 -17.27 -7.63 17.74
CA ASN A 163 -15.92 -7.06 17.77
C ASN A 163 -14.80 -7.91 17.13
N LEU A 164 -15.12 -8.81 16.21
CA LEU A 164 -14.13 -9.53 15.41
C LEU A 164 -13.66 -8.68 14.21
N PRO A 165 -12.44 -8.90 13.68
CA PRO A 165 -12.02 -8.32 12.42
C PRO A 165 -13.02 -8.60 11.31
N GLY A 166 -13.35 -7.58 10.52
CA GLY A 166 -14.15 -7.76 9.32
C GLY A 166 -13.34 -8.54 8.28
N LEU A 167 -13.95 -9.56 7.68
CA LEU A 167 -13.33 -10.39 6.67
C LEU A 167 -13.82 -10.00 5.27
N THR A 168 -12.93 -10.02 4.31
CA THR A 168 -13.21 -9.77 2.90
C THR A 168 -12.39 -10.67 2.00
N TRP A 169 -12.90 -10.90 0.79
CA TRP A 169 -12.14 -11.53 -0.27
C TRP A 169 -11.40 -10.44 -1.06
N TRP A 170 -10.16 -10.69 -1.37
CA TRP A 170 -9.37 -9.81 -2.21
C TRP A 170 -8.42 -10.62 -3.10
N TRP A 171 -7.36 -10.04 -3.55
CA TRP A 171 -6.37 -10.59 -4.48
C TRP A 171 -6.25 -12.13 -4.46
N GLN A 172 -6.38 -12.76 -5.64
CA GLN A 172 -6.33 -14.22 -5.82
C GLN A 172 -7.35 -15.02 -4.98
N SER A 173 -8.48 -14.40 -4.63
CA SER A 173 -9.52 -15.03 -3.82
C SER A 173 -9.06 -15.47 -2.42
N THR A 174 -8.11 -14.77 -1.82
CA THR A 174 -7.70 -14.99 -0.44
C THR A 174 -8.61 -14.28 0.54
N LEU A 175 -8.74 -14.82 1.74
CA LEU A 175 -9.51 -14.21 2.82
C LEU A 175 -8.59 -13.31 3.64
N ALA A 176 -8.99 -12.06 3.83
CA ALA A 176 -8.17 -11.06 4.51
C ALA A 176 -9.01 -10.13 5.39
N SER A 177 -8.34 -9.38 6.26
CA SER A 177 -8.89 -8.25 6.99
C SER A 177 -8.29 -6.94 6.48
N TYR A 178 -9.09 -5.88 6.49
CA TYR A 178 -8.67 -4.55 6.11
C TYR A 178 -8.09 -3.80 7.31
N VAL A 179 -6.93 -3.19 7.16
CA VAL A 179 -6.28 -2.39 8.21
C VAL A 179 -7.09 -1.13 8.50
N ASP A 180 -7.35 -0.85 9.76
CA ASP A 180 -8.07 0.35 10.20
C ASP A 180 -7.13 1.55 10.35
N PHE A 181 -6.94 2.31 9.29
CA PHE A 181 -6.12 3.52 9.27
C PHE A 181 -6.71 4.69 10.09
N THR A 182 -7.91 4.56 10.66
CA THR A 182 -8.43 5.53 11.62
C THR A 182 -7.87 5.33 13.03
N ASN A 183 -7.25 4.16 13.27
CA ASN A 183 -6.57 3.88 14.51
C ASN A 183 -5.14 4.45 14.47
N TYR A 184 -4.86 5.46 15.29
CA TYR A 184 -3.54 6.12 15.35
C TYR A 184 -2.38 5.21 15.79
N GLN A 185 -2.67 4.01 16.30
CA GLN A 185 -1.66 3.01 16.65
C GLN A 185 -1.24 2.15 15.46
N VAL A 186 -1.93 2.26 14.34
CA VAL A 186 -1.54 1.63 13.07
C VAL A 186 -0.50 2.55 12.43
N SER A 187 0.76 2.15 12.47
CA SER A 187 1.83 2.75 11.68
C SER A 187 2.31 1.71 10.66
N ILE A 188 2.33 2.11 9.42
CA ILE A 188 2.96 1.35 8.33
C ILE A 188 4.42 1.76 8.23
#